data_90fb4e62ac227b9fe91035ddef9f8820
#
_entry.id   90fb4e62ac227b9fe91035ddef9f8820
#
_cell.length_a   1.000
_cell.length_b   1.000
_cell.length_c   1.000
_cell.angle_alpha   90.00
_cell.angle_beta   90.00
_cell.angle_gamma   90.00
#
_symmetry.space_group_name_H-M   'P 1'
#
loop_
_entity.id
_entity.type
_entity.pdbx_description
1 polymer ?
#
loop_
_entity_poly.entity_id
_entity_poly.type
_entity_poly.pdbx_seq_one_letter_code
_entity_poly.pdbx_strand_id
1 'polypeptide(L)'
;MNDTNQINNEVIKKSKILLVDDEPGLRTAVKTFLEDEGFEIFIAVDGEDGWEKAQTIFPDLIISDIMMPRSNGYALLEKIRGDEKLGGTPVIFLTAKGMTLDRTQGYLAGIDDYIAKPFDPDELSARVKNVINRQERLLKEAARFADIDVSKMAKQITEIKSMLTDQNPLNKENSIDIPSFTPREASVLQLVAEGLMNKEIARKLETSIRNVEKYVSRLFI
;
A
#
# COMPACT_ATOMS: atom_id res chain seq x y z
N MET A 1 49.30 9.60 2.11
CA MET A 1 48.87 8.37 1.46
C MET A 1 48.21 7.51 2.52
N ASN A 2 46.92 7.64 2.67
CA ASN A 2 46.09 6.67 3.40
C ASN A 2 44.66 6.89 2.87
N ASP A 3 44.38 6.19 1.75
CA ASP A 3 43.03 6.01 1.26
C ASP A 3 42.34 4.98 2.14
N THR A 4 41.56 5.46 3.09
CA THR A 4 40.67 4.61 3.88
C THR A 4 39.38 4.43 3.06
N ASN A 5 39.33 3.34 2.33
CA ASN A 5 38.15 2.82 1.66
C ASN A 5 37.09 2.55 2.75
N GLN A 6 36.19 3.50 2.98
CA GLN A 6 34.95 3.25 3.72
C GLN A 6 34.02 2.48 2.79
N ILE A 7 34.10 1.15 2.87
CA ILE A 7 33.08 0.25 2.33
C ILE A 7 31.84 0.49 3.19
N ASN A 8 30.86 1.22 2.64
CA ASN A 8 29.51 1.30 3.20
C ASN A 8 28.95 -0.13 3.21
N ASN A 9 29.00 -0.77 4.36
CA ASN A 9 28.22 -1.96 4.67
C ASN A 9 26.75 -1.53 4.87
N GLU A 10 26.05 -1.12 3.81
CA GLU A 10 24.61 -1.20 3.81
C GLU A 10 24.26 -2.69 3.91
N VAL A 11 23.75 -3.10 5.05
CA VAL A 11 23.14 -4.42 5.23
C VAL A 11 21.97 -4.46 4.25
N ILE A 12 22.17 -5.09 3.11
CA ILE A 12 21.12 -5.27 2.10
C ILE A 12 20.02 -6.08 2.79
N LYS A 13 18.94 -5.41 3.16
CA LYS A 13 17.77 -6.06 3.76
C LYS A 13 17.19 -7.01 2.72
N LYS A 14 17.26 -8.31 2.99
CA LYS A 14 16.63 -9.32 2.13
C LYS A 14 15.12 -9.20 2.23
N SER A 15 14.42 -9.27 1.10
CA SER A 15 12.95 -9.32 1.09
C SER A 15 12.47 -10.63 1.70
N LYS A 16 11.50 -10.54 2.61
CA LYS A 16 10.90 -11.67 3.32
C LYS A 16 9.75 -12.25 2.51
N ILE A 17 9.82 -13.54 2.23
CA ILE A 17 8.76 -14.24 1.50
C ILE A 17 8.19 -15.33 2.42
N LEU A 18 6.88 -15.36 2.56
CA LEU A 18 6.15 -16.44 3.22
C LEU A 18 5.63 -17.42 2.17
N LEU A 19 6.16 -18.63 2.17
CA LEU A 19 5.74 -19.75 1.31
C LEU A 19 4.78 -20.67 2.07
N VAL A 20 3.56 -20.82 1.56
CA VAL A 20 2.48 -21.60 2.17
C VAL A 20 2.07 -22.71 1.20
N ASP A 21 2.35 -23.96 1.53
CA ASP A 21 2.05 -25.12 0.69
C ASP A 21 2.02 -26.37 1.59
N ASP A 22 1.12 -27.31 1.38
CA ASP A 22 1.03 -28.53 2.19
C ASP A 22 2.00 -29.63 1.78
N GLU A 23 2.62 -29.52 0.59
CA GLU A 23 3.56 -30.50 0.06
C GLU A 23 5.00 -30.24 0.57
N PRO A 24 5.56 -31.09 1.45
CA PRO A 24 6.89 -30.85 2.04
C PRO A 24 8.02 -30.78 1.01
N GLY A 25 7.95 -31.60 -0.04
CA GLY A 25 8.96 -31.65 -1.10
C GLY A 25 9.02 -30.35 -1.88
N LEU A 26 7.87 -29.84 -2.29
CA LEU A 26 7.76 -28.57 -3.03
C LEU A 26 8.22 -27.40 -2.15
N ARG A 27 7.77 -27.33 -0.88
CA ARG A 27 8.23 -26.29 0.05
C ARG A 27 9.74 -26.25 0.18
N THR A 28 10.37 -27.42 0.33
CA THR A 28 11.84 -27.50 0.47
C THR A 28 12.55 -27.03 -0.80
N ALA A 29 12.10 -27.52 -1.95
CA ALA A 29 12.71 -27.16 -3.24
C ALA A 29 12.57 -25.66 -3.54
N VAL A 30 11.36 -25.09 -3.39
CA VAL A 30 11.10 -23.65 -3.62
C VAL A 30 11.86 -22.79 -2.62
N LYS A 31 11.89 -23.18 -1.34
CA LYS A 31 12.65 -22.48 -0.31
C LYS A 31 14.11 -22.39 -0.69
N THR A 32 14.78 -23.52 -0.94
CA THR A 32 16.21 -23.56 -1.27
C THR A 32 16.50 -22.68 -2.51
N PHE A 33 15.70 -22.82 -3.56
CA PHE A 33 15.87 -22.06 -4.78
C PHE A 33 15.76 -20.53 -4.56
N LEU A 34 14.73 -20.09 -3.84
CA LEU A 34 14.54 -18.65 -3.59
C LEU A 34 15.55 -18.07 -2.58
N GLU A 35 16.06 -18.89 -1.64
CA GLU A 35 17.16 -18.49 -0.76
C GLU A 35 18.47 -18.27 -1.54
N ASP A 36 18.75 -19.14 -2.53
CA ASP A 36 19.89 -18.98 -3.45
C ASP A 36 19.77 -17.71 -4.31
N GLU A 37 18.52 -17.33 -4.65
CA GLU A 37 18.20 -16.07 -5.34
C GLU A 37 18.28 -14.81 -4.45
N GLY A 38 18.60 -14.99 -3.15
CA GLY A 38 18.89 -13.90 -2.20
C GLY A 38 17.70 -13.48 -1.33
N PHE A 39 16.59 -14.18 -1.33
CA PHE A 39 15.42 -13.91 -0.48
C PHE A 39 15.57 -14.54 0.91
N GLU A 40 14.79 -14.05 1.87
CA GLU A 40 14.61 -14.67 3.19
C GLU A 40 13.28 -15.41 3.21
N ILE A 41 13.29 -16.75 3.30
CA ILE A 41 12.11 -17.60 3.10
C ILE A 41 11.62 -18.18 4.43
N PHE A 42 10.36 -17.88 4.73
CA PHE A 42 9.59 -18.49 5.81
C PHE A 42 8.59 -19.47 5.21
N ILE A 43 8.35 -20.58 5.88
CA ILE A 43 7.46 -21.64 5.37
C ILE A 43 6.26 -21.84 6.30
N ALA A 44 5.10 -22.13 5.70
CA ALA A 44 3.89 -22.55 6.40
C ALA A 44 3.27 -23.76 5.69
N VAL A 45 2.52 -24.57 6.43
CA VAL A 45 2.00 -25.85 5.96
C VAL A 45 0.54 -25.80 5.49
N ASP A 46 -0.18 -24.74 5.82
CA ASP A 46 -1.55 -24.44 5.38
C ASP A 46 -1.91 -22.97 5.62
N GLY A 47 -3.13 -22.58 5.26
CA GLY A 47 -3.57 -21.18 5.39
C GLY A 47 -3.66 -20.67 6.83
N GLU A 48 -3.90 -21.53 7.84
CA GLU A 48 -3.94 -21.09 9.24
C GLU A 48 -2.53 -20.81 9.77
N ASP A 49 -1.60 -21.74 9.58
CA ASP A 49 -0.18 -21.55 9.91
C ASP A 49 0.41 -20.36 9.13
N GLY A 50 -0.03 -20.18 7.86
CA GLY A 50 0.33 -19.04 7.03
C GLY A 50 -0.15 -17.70 7.63
N TRP A 51 -1.38 -17.65 8.10
CA TRP A 51 -1.93 -16.47 8.76
C TRP A 51 -1.18 -16.10 10.05
N GLU A 52 -0.97 -17.07 10.96
CA GLU A 52 -0.25 -16.85 12.21
C GLU A 52 1.17 -16.31 11.98
N LYS A 53 1.86 -16.88 10.99
CA LYS A 53 3.21 -16.45 10.61
C LYS A 53 3.22 -15.09 9.95
N ALA A 54 2.26 -14.78 9.07
CA ALA A 54 2.18 -13.49 8.41
C ALA A 54 2.08 -12.34 9.42
N GLN A 55 1.29 -12.52 10.50
CA GLN A 55 1.12 -11.52 11.56
C GLN A 55 2.40 -11.23 12.36
N THR A 56 3.33 -12.17 12.42
CA THR A 56 4.59 -12.02 13.18
C THR A 56 5.76 -11.59 12.31
N ILE A 57 5.83 -12.09 11.08
CA ILE A 57 6.93 -11.90 10.14
C ILE A 57 6.79 -10.60 9.36
N PHE A 58 5.54 -10.18 9.04
CA PHE A 58 5.22 -9.10 8.11
C PHE A 58 5.99 -9.29 6.80
N PRO A 59 5.61 -10.31 5.98
CA PRO A 59 6.32 -10.63 4.76
C PRO A 59 6.13 -9.55 3.69
N ASP A 60 7.15 -9.37 2.84
CA ASP A 60 7.09 -8.49 1.68
C ASP A 60 6.33 -9.12 0.50
N LEU A 61 6.15 -10.46 0.53
CA LEU A 61 5.38 -11.25 -0.44
C LEU A 61 4.89 -12.55 0.20
N ILE A 62 3.70 -12.99 -0.16
CA ILE A 62 3.17 -14.32 0.17
C ILE A 62 3.05 -15.15 -1.11
N ILE A 63 3.58 -16.37 -1.12
CA ILE A 63 3.37 -17.39 -2.15
C ILE A 63 2.55 -18.48 -1.51
N SER A 64 1.37 -18.80 -2.03
CA SER A 64 0.47 -19.80 -1.42
C SER A 64 -0.06 -20.77 -2.45
N ASP A 65 -0.10 -22.06 -2.11
CA ASP A 65 -0.98 -22.98 -2.81
C ASP A 65 -2.45 -22.60 -2.56
N ILE A 66 -3.30 -22.83 -3.53
CA ILE A 66 -4.74 -22.66 -3.40
C ILE A 66 -5.35 -23.84 -2.62
N MET A 67 -4.96 -25.06 -2.97
CA MET A 67 -5.60 -26.28 -2.49
C MET A 67 -4.81 -26.91 -1.35
N MET A 68 -5.10 -26.50 -0.14
CA MET A 68 -4.46 -27.04 1.06
C MET A 68 -5.52 -27.59 2.04
N PRO A 69 -5.19 -28.60 2.87
CA PRO A 69 -6.07 -29.07 3.92
C PRO A 69 -6.27 -28.01 5.01
N ARG A 70 -7.35 -28.11 5.77
CA ARG A 70 -7.75 -27.23 6.88
C ARG A 70 -8.13 -25.83 6.42
N SER A 71 -7.21 -25.05 5.91
CA SER A 71 -7.46 -23.69 5.41
C SER A 71 -6.78 -23.51 4.05
N ASN A 72 -7.57 -23.21 3.04
CA ASN A 72 -7.09 -23.03 1.66
C ASN A 72 -6.50 -21.63 1.43
N GLY A 73 -5.84 -21.44 0.28
CA GLY A 73 -5.19 -20.18 -0.07
C GLY A 73 -6.16 -18.97 -0.16
N TYR A 74 -7.43 -19.20 -0.55
CA TYR A 74 -8.44 -18.12 -0.60
C TYR A 74 -8.83 -17.64 0.80
N ALA A 75 -8.98 -18.55 1.76
CA ALA A 75 -9.27 -18.17 3.15
C ALA A 75 -8.09 -17.40 3.76
N LEU A 76 -6.85 -17.76 3.43
CA LEU A 76 -5.67 -16.99 3.81
C LEU A 76 -5.69 -15.58 3.17
N LEU A 77 -5.97 -15.50 1.86
CA LEU A 77 -6.05 -14.22 1.15
C LEU A 77 -7.10 -13.30 1.75
N GLU A 78 -8.29 -13.81 2.07
CA GLU A 78 -9.35 -13.04 2.71
C GLU A 78 -8.90 -12.43 4.04
N LYS A 79 -8.25 -13.22 4.90
CA LYS A 79 -7.67 -12.75 6.17
C LYS A 79 -6.61 -11.67 5.94
N ILE A 80 -5.70 -11.86 4.98
CA ILE A 80 -4.66 -10.89 4.62
C ILE A 80 -5.28 -9.59 4.14
N ARG A 81 -6.26 -9.63 3.24
CA ARG A 81 -6.91 -8.42 2.68
C ARG A 81 -7.77 -7.68 3.71
N GLY A 82 -8.29 -8.37 4.73
CA GLY A 82 -9.04 -7.77 5.84
C GLY A 82 -8.18 -7.14 6.93
N ASP A 83 -6.88 -7.34 6.94
CA ASP A 83 -5.98 -6.81 7.97
C ASP A 83 -5.40 -5.44 7.56
N GLU A 84 -5.39 -4.47 8.48
CA GLU A 84 -4.91 -3.10 8.23
C GLU A 84 -3.42 -3.03 7.86
N LYS A 85 -2.60 -3.95 8.37
CA LYS A 85 -1.14 -3.95 8.17
C LYS A 85 -0.70 -4.83 7.02
N LEU A 86 -1.41 -5.95 6.80
CA LEU A 86 -1.08 -6.96 5.81
C LEU A 86 -1.89 -6.81 4.51
N GLY A 87 -2.97 -6.01 4.50
CA GLY A 87 -3.88 -5.87 3.36
C GLY A 87 -3.20 -5.48 2.04
N GLY A 88 -2.10 -4.73 2.12
CA GLY A 88 -1.27 -4.36 0.96
C GLY A 88 -0.17 -5.34 0.60
N THR A 89 0.02 -6.44 1.35
CA THR A 89 1.05 -7.45 1.05
C THR A 89 0.68 -8.21 -0.21
N PRO A 90 1.55 -8.24 -1.23
CA PRO A 90 1.26 -8.96 -2.46
C PRO A 90 1.18 -10.47 -2.23
N VAL A 91 0.28 -11.12 -2.99
CA VAL A 91 0.03 -12.57 -2.91
C VAL A 91 0.11 -13.20 -4.31
N ILE A 92 0.95 -14.21 -4.47
CA ILE A 92 1.03 -15.06 -5.66
C ILE A 92 0.44 -16.43 -5.32
N PHE A 93 -0.50 -16.90 -6.14
CA PHE A 93 -1.02 -18.25 -6.00
C PHE A 93 -0.28 -19.25 -6.87
N LEU A 94 0.09 -20.41 -6.28
CA LEU A 94 0.46 -21.61 -7.02
C LEU A 94 -0.82 -22.43 -7.27
N THR A 95 -1.11 -22.76 -8.52
CA THR A 95 -2.37 -23.41 -8.89
C THR A 95 -2.18 -24.61 -9.79
N ALA A 96 -2.99 -25.65 -9.62
CA ALA A 96 -3.00 -26.78 -10.54
C ALA A 96 -3.43 -26.35 -11.96
N LYS A 97 -2.78 -26.91 -12.98
CA LYS A 97 -3.10 -26.65 -14.40
C LYS A 97 -4.55 -27.01 -14.70
N GLY A 98 -5.34 -26.03 -15.17
CA GLY A 98 -6.75 -26.24 -15.55
C GLY A 98 -7.78 -25.46 -14.73
N MET A 99 -7.42 -24.81 -13.63
CA MET A 99 -8.34 -24.01 -12.80
C MET A 99 -8.56 -22.59 -13.36
N THR A 100 -9.14 -22.50 -14.57
CA THR A 100 -9.39 -21.19 -15.21
C THR A 100 -10.54 -20.40 -14.58
N LEU A 101 -11.54 -21.08 -14.00
CA LEU A 101 -12.68 -20.44 -13.31
C LEU A 101 -12.22 -19.77 -12.01
N ASP A 102 -11.27 -20.35 -11.31
CA ASP A 102 -10.73 -19.80 -10.06
C ASP A 102 -9.91 -18.53 -10.28
N ARG A 103 -9.31 -18.34 -11.46
CA ARG A 103 -8.51 -17.15 -11.77
C ARG A 103 -9.34 -15.87 -11.73
N THR A 104 -10.54 -15.88 -12.28
CA THR A 104 -11.42 -14.69 -12.27
C THR A 104 -11.85 -14.33 -10.85
N GLN A 105 -12.19 -15.33 -10.04
CA GLN A 105 -12.54 -15.12 -8.63
C GLN A 105 -11.34 -14.60 -7.82
N GLY A 106 -10.14 -15.12 -8.06
CA GLY A 106 -8.95 -14.67 -7.36
C GLY A 106 -8.53 -13.24 -7.73
N TYR A 107 -8.62 -12.84 -9.00
CA TYR A 107 -8.38 -11.44 -9.38
C TYR A 107 -9.40 -10.49 -8.73
N LEU A 108 -10.67 -10.89 -8.62
CA LEU A 108 -11.70 -10.14 -7.89
C LEU A 108 -11.44 -10.12 -6.39
N ALA A 109 -10.81 -11.15 -5.83
CA ALA A 109 -10.40 -11.22 -4.43
C ALA A 109 -9.10 -10.45 -4.12
N GLY A 110 -8.45 -9.85 -5.13
CA GLY A 110 -7.28 -9.00 -4.94
C GLY A 110 -5.95 -9.74 -4.91
N ILE A 111 -5.82 -10.82 -5.70
CA ILE A 111 -4.53 -11.50 -5.90
C ILE A 111 -3.68 -10.73 -6.91
N ASP A 112 -2.36 -10.80 -6.75
CA ASP A 112 -1.40 -10.08 -7.59
C ASP A 112 -0.93 -10.88 -8.79
N ASP A 113 -0.74 -12.22 -8.66
CA ASP A 113 -0.35 -13.08 -9.78
C ASP A 113 -0.69 -14.56 -9.51
N TYR A 114 -0.63 -15.38 -10.60
CA TYR A 114 -0.81 -16.84 -10.59
C TYR A 114 0.31 -17.56 -11.30
N ILE A 115 0.76 -18.67 -10.74
CA ILE A 115 1.72 -19.56 -11.35
C ILE A 115 1.14 -20.97 -11.41
N ALA A 116 1.07 -21.56 -12.61
CA ALA A 116 0.51 -22.90 -12.78
C ALA A 116 1.56 -23.97 -12.44
N LYS A 117 1.18 -24.95 -11.61
CA LYS A 117 1.98 -26.15 -11.36
C LYS A 117 1.81 -27.17 -12.52
N PRO A 118 2.88 -27.82 -13.02
CA PRO A 118 4.27 -27.61 -12.66
C PRO A 118 4.82 -26.32 -13.29
N PHE A 119 5.70 -25.61 -12.59
CA PHE A 119 6.31 -24.37 -13.03
C PHE A 119 7.82 -24.51 -13.15
N ASP A 120 8.42 -23.68 -13.98
CA ASP A 120 9.85 -23.51 -14.07
C ASP A 120 10.33 -22.64 -12.88
N PRO A 121 11.40 -23.04 -12.13
CA PRO A 121 11.95 -22.24 -11.06
C PRO A 121 12.34 -20.82 -11.49
N ASP A 122 12.90 -20.66 -12.69
CA ASP A 122 13.29 -19.35 -13.22
C ASP A 122 12.05 -18.47 -13.50
N GLU A 123 10.92 -19.06 -13.96
CA GLU A 123 9.65 -18.34 -14.09
C GLU A 123 9.15 -17.85 -12.73
N LEU A 124 9.21 -18.70 -11.70
CA LEU A 124 8.83 -18.33 -10.33
C LEU A 124 9.68 -17.15 -9.83
N SER A 125 11.01 -17.25 -9.95
CA SER A 125 11.93 -16.18 -9.53
C SER A 125 11.66 -14.86 -10.26
N ALA A 126 11.46 -14.91 -11.57
CA ALA A 126 11.18 -13.72 -12.37
C ALA A 126 9.88 -13.01 -11.94
N ARG A 127 8.81 -13.78 -11.66
CA ARG A 127 7.53 -13.24 -11.17
C ARG A 127 7.65 -12.66 -9.77
N VAL A 128 8.31 -13.36 -8.85
CA VAL A 128 8.60 -12.90 -7.49
C VAL A 128 9.33 -11.55 -7.52
N LYS A 129 10.43 -11.47 -8.27
CA LYS A 129 11.21 -10.23 -8.45
C LYS A 129 10.36 -9.10 -9.03
N ASN A 130 9.53 -9.40 -10.02
CA ASN A 130 8.68 -8.38 -10.64
C ASN A 130 7.64 -7.81 -9.65
N VAL A 131 6.98 -8.67 -8.89
CA VAL A 131 5.98 -8.26 -7.89
C VAL A 131 6.62 -7.43 -6.78
N ILE A 132 7.75 -7.87 -6.21
CA ILE A 132 8.48 -7.13 -5.16
C ILE A 132 8.97 -5.78 -5.68
N ASN A 133 9.60 -5.72 -6.85
CA ASN A 133 10.08 -4.49 -7.44
C ASN A 133 8.95 -3.49 -7.76
N ARG A 134 7.77 -3.97 -8.16
CA ARG A 134 6.59 -3.15 -8.36
C ARG A 134 6.10 -2.54 -7.04
N GLN A 135 6.03 -3.34 -5.98
CA GLN A 135 5.63 -2.89 -4.65
C GLN A 135 6.60 -1.83 -4.11
N GLU A 136 7.91 -2.07 -4.21
CA GLU A 136 8.92 -1.10 -3.79
C GLU A 136 8.82 0.23 -4.54
N ARG A 137 8.56 0.20 -5.85
CA ARG A 137 8.36 1.43 -6.63
C ARG A 137 7.16 2.22 -6.15
N LEU A 138 6.03 1.56 -5.91
CA LEU A 138 4.81 2.21 -5.40
C LEU A 138 5.06 2.84 -4.02
N LEU A 139 5.76 2.15 -3.11
CA LEU A 139 6.10 2.68 -1.80
C LEU A 139 7.05 3.88 -1.89
N LYS A 140 8.06 3.82 -2.77
CA LYS A 140 8.98 4.95 -3.01
C LYS A 140 8.27 6.16 -3.60
N GLU A 141 7.32 5.96 -4.50
CA GLU A 141 6.49 7.03 -5.06
C GLU A 141 5.57 7.64 -3.99
N ALA A 142 4.88 6.82 -3.20
CA ALA A 142 4.03 7.28 -2.10
C ALA A 142 4.84 8.08 -1.07
N ALA A 143 6.04 7.63 -0.70
CA ALA A 143 6.92 8.36 0.21
C ALA A 143 7.35 9.73 -0.35
N ARG A 144 7.65 9.82 -1.66
CA ARG A 144 7.97 11.10 -2.30
C ARG A 144 6.81 12.09 -2.25
N PHE A 145 5.58 11.63 -2.47
CA PHE A 145 4.39 12.49 -2.35
C PHE A 145 4.18 12.96 -0.91
N ALA A 146 4.35 12.08 0.08
CA ALA A 146 4.24 12.44 1.49
C ALA A 146 5.28 13.50 1.91
N ASP A 147 6.53 13.38 1.48
CA ASP A 147 7.60 14.34 1.76
C ASP A 147 7.33 15.73 1.10
N ILE A 148 6.75 15.73 -0.10
CA ILE A 148 6.39 16.98 -0.80
C ILE A 148 5.28 17.71 -0.05
N ASP A 149 4.27 17.03 0.43
CA ASP A 149 3.17 17.63 1.18
C ASP A 149 3.63 18.16 2.54
N VAL A 150 4.42 17.40 3.28
CA VAL A 150 4.97 17.84 4.58
C VAL A 150 5.90 19.03 4.41
N SER A 151 6.74 19.07 3.38
CA SER A 151 7.65 20.20 3.13
C SER A 151 6.91 21.47 2.70
N LYS A 152 5.83 21.35 1.90
CA LYS A 152 4.93 22.46 1.55
C LYS A 152 4.17 22.97 2.76
N MET A 153 3.60 22.08 3.59
CA MET A 153 2.95 22.47 4.84
C MET A 153 3.92 23.16 5.81
N ALA A 154 5.13 22.64 5.98
CA ALA A 154 6.14 23.26 6.83
C ALA A 154 6.51 24.67 6.35
N LYS A 155 6.66 24.89 5.05
CA LYS A 155 6.89 26.24 4.47
C LYS A 155 5.71 27.16 4.72
N GLN A 156 4.48 26.72 4.48
CA GLN A 156 3.28 27.50 4.73
C GLN A 156 3.12 27.86 6.22
N ILE A 157 3.42 26.92 7.14
CA ILE A 157 3.40 27.17 8.59
C ILE A 157 4.48 28.20 8.96
N THR A 158 5.66 28.13 8.36
CA THR A 158 6.74 29.10 8.60
C THR A 158 6.38 30.49 8.07
N GLU A 159 5.78 30.58 6.89
CA GLU A 159 5.27 31.82 6.32
C GLU A 159 4.15 32.44 7.18
N ILE A 160 3.20 31.63 7.64
CA ILE A 160 2.14 32.08 8.54
C ILE A 160 2.72 32.55 9.89
N LYS A 161 3.70 31.82 10.44
CA LYS A 161 4.40 32.25 11.67
C LYS A 161 5.15 33.56 11.48
N SER A 162 5.84 33.77 10.37
CA SER A 162 6.53 35.05 10.10
C SER A 162 5.55 36.20 9.97
N MET A 163 4.38 35.97 9.35
CA MET A 163 3.31 36.97 9.26
C MET A 163 2.67 37.31 10.61
N LEU A 164 2.63 36.36 11.56
CA LEU A 164 2.09 36.57 12.91
C LEU A 164 3.10 37.20 13.90
N THR A 165 4.40 37.08 13.64
CA THR A 165 5.45 37.65 14.50
C THR A 165 5.81 39.06 14.11
N ASP A 166 5.51 39.56 12.91
CA ASP A 166 5.66 40.95 12.49
C ASP A 166 4.41 41.78 12.81
N GLN A 167 4.05 41.83 14.09
CA GLN A 167 3.14 42.87 14.57
C GLN A 167 3.90 44.19 14.74
N ASN A 168 4.20 44.88 13.65
CA ASN A 168 4.50 46.28 13.65
C ASN A 168 3.39 47.03 12.86
N PRO A 169 2.64 47.99 13.46
CA PRO A 169 1.41 48.51 12.87
C PRO A 169 1.64 49.67 11.90
N LEU A 170 2.55 49.53 10.93
CA LEU A 170 2.74 50.53 9.86
C LEU A 170 3.23 49.89 8.58
N ASN A 171 2.33 49.22 7.84
CA ASN A 171 2.30 49.25 6.37
C ASN A 171 1.03 48.55 5.86
N LYS A 172 -0.01 49.36 5.68
CA LYS A 172 -1.09 49.04 4.77
C LYS A 172 -0.51 49.12 3.36
N GLU A 173 -0.47 48.02 2.65
CA GLU A 173 -0.60 47.86 1.19
C GLU A 173 0.05 46.55 0.76
N ASN A 174 -0.68 45.50 0.92
CA ASN A 174 -0.73 44.28 0.08
C ASN A 174 -1.66 43.27 0.77
N SER A 175 -2.95 43.57 0.65
CA SER A 175 -3.98 42.53 0.99
C SER A 175 -3.90 41.45 -0.04
N ILE A 176 -3.28 40.29 0.34
CA ILE A 176 -3.57 39.04 -0.33
C ILE A 176 -5.05 38.79 -0.06
N ASP A 177 -5.86 38.85 -1.13
CA ASP A 177 -7.27 38.54 -1.10
C ASP A 177 -7.40 37.03 -0.69
N ILE A 178 -7.50 36.79 0.61
CA ILE A 178 -7.92 35.49 1.09
C ILE A 178 -9.40 35.38 0.73
N PRO A 179 -9.82 34.46 -0.13
CA PRO A 179 -11.22 34.32 -0.48
C PRO A 179 -12.02 34.16 0.81
N SER A 180 -12.87 35.17 1.12
CA SER A 180 -13.76 35.08 2.27
C SER A 180 -14.85 34.06 1.94
N PHE A 181 -14.72 32.85 2.44
CA PHE A 181 -15.74 31.84 2.31
C PHE A 181 -16.97 32.24 3.11
N THR A 182 -18.13 32.11 2.50
CA THR A 182 -19.38 32.20 3.24
C THR A 182 -19.45 31.10 4.28
N PRO A 183 -20.20 31.25 5.38
CA PRO A 183 -20.34 30.21 6.41
C PRO A 183 -20.75 28.83 5.84
N ARG A 184 -21.52 28.85 4.76
CA ARG A 184 -21.97 27.64 4.05
C ARG A 184 -20.82 26.98 3.25
N GLU A 185 -20.02 27.77 2.58
CA GLU A 185 -18.84 27.29 1.83
C GLU A 185 -17.79 26.73 2.78
N ALA A 186 -17.54 27.38 3.91
CA ALA A 186 -16.64 26.88 4.96
C ALA A 186 -17.11 25.52 5.51
N SER A 187 -18.43 25.35 5.77
CA SER A 187 -18.98 24.09 6.23
C SER A 187 -18.84 22.96 5.18
N VAL A 188 -19.04 23.27 3.90
CA VAL A 188 -18.84 22.29 2.82
C VAL A 188 -17.36 21.92 2.71
N LEU A 189 -16.45 22.89 2.74
CA LEU A 189 -15.00 22.67 2.67
C LEU A 189 -14.50 21.76 3.80
N GLN A 190 -14.99 22.00 5.02
CA GLN A 190 -14.63 21.18 6.19
C GLN A 190 -15.07 19.71 5.98
N LEU A 191 -16.30 19.48 5.52
CA LEU A 191 -16.83 18.13 5.32
C LEU A 191 -16.16 17.41 4.13
N VAL A 192 -15.73 18.14 3.12
CA VAL A 192 -14.89 17.60 2.03
C VAL A 192 -13.51 17.21 2.58
N ALA A 193 -12.91 18.01 3.44
CA ALA A 193 -11.63 17.69 4.09
C ALA A 193 -11.72 16.49 5.04
N GLU A 194 -12.90 16.24 5.62
CA GLU A 194 -13.20 15.02 6.41
C GLU A 194 -13.42 13.77 5.51
N GLY A 195 -13.34 13.92 4.18
CA GLY A 195 -13.48 12.81 3.23
C GLY A 195 -14.92 12.37 2.90
N LEU A 196 -15.92 13.17 3.26
CA LEU A 196 -17.33 12.84 2.99
C LEU A 196 -17.67 13.02 1.49
N MET A 197 -18.49 12.12 0.96
CA MET A 197 -19.03 12.26 -0.40
C MET A 197 -20.13 13.33 -0.46
N ASN A 198 -20.34 13.93 -1.63
CA ASN A 198 -21.35 14.98 -1.84
C ASN A 198 -22.76 14.61 -1.35
N LYS A 199 -23.14 13.33 -1.43
CA LYS A 199 -24.41 12.79 -0.92
C LYS A 199 -24.51 12.83 0.61
N GLU A 200 -23.42 12.58 1.29
CA GLU A 200 -23.32 12.59 2.76
C GLU A 200 -23.30 14.02 3.27
N ILE A 201 -22.55 14.89 2.60
CA ILE A 201 -22.50 16.33 2.87
C ILE A 201 -23.90 16.95 2.70
N ALA A 202 -24.60 16.60 1.62
CA ALA A 202 -25.95 17.09 1.36
C ALA A 202 -26.92 16.70 2.50
N ARG A 203 -26.81 15.47 3.00
CA ARG A 203 -27.62 14.97 4.11
C ARG A 203 -27.27 15.67 5.43
N LYS A 204 -25.97 15.87 5.70
CA LYS A 204 -25.47 16.46 6.97
C LYS A 204 -25.79 17.97 7.05
N LEU A 205 -25.80 18.65 5.90
CA LEU A 205 -26.11 20.09 5.80
C LEU A 205 -27.58 20.38 5.44
N GLU A 206 -28.46 19.37 5.39
CA GLU A 206 -29.87 19.45 5.03
C GLU A 206 -30.10 20.23 3.72
N THR A 207 -29.33 19.89 2.69
CA THR A 207 -29.38 20.55 1.36
C THR A 207 -29.42 19.51 0.23
N SER A 208 -29.56 19.97 -1.01
CA SER A 208 -29.53 19.09 -2.17
C SER A 208 -28.09 18.76 -2.60
N ILE A 209 -27.88 17.58 -3.20
CA ILE A 209 -26.59 17.18 -3.77
C ILE A 209 -26.12 18.22 -4.80
N ARG A 210 -27.02 18.74 -5.64
CA ARG A 210 -26.74 19.75 -6.65
C ARG A 210 -26.19 21.06 -6.04
N ASN A 211 -26.67 21.43 -4.86
CA ASN A 211 -26.14 22.59 -4.15
C ASN A 211 -24.74 22.34 -3.62
N VAL A 212 -24.47 21.14 -3.08
CA VAL A 212 -23.12 20.74 -2.63
C VAL A 212 -22.15 20.76 -3.82
N GLU A 213 -22.51 20.18 -4.95
CA GLU A 213 -21.71 20.20 -6.19
C GLU A 213 -21.38 21.63 -6.62
N LYS A 214 -22.34 22.54 -6.54
CA LYS A 214 -22.13 23.96 -6.86
C LYS A 214 -21.12 24.63 -5.91
N TYR A 215 -21.18 24.33 -4.62
CA TYR A 215 -20.22 24.83 -3.65
C TYR A 215 -18.81 24.23 -3.88
N VAL A 216 -18.72 22.92 -4.08
CA VAL A 216 -17.47 22.23 -4.39
C VAL A 216 -16.83 22.82 -5.67
N SER A 217 -17.60 23.00 -6.74
CA SER A 217 -17.10 23.61 -7.99
C SER A 217 -16.58 25.04 -7.82
N ARG A 218 -17.07 25.81 -6.84
CA ARG A 218 -16.58 27.16 -6.55
C ARG A 218 -15.32 27.16 -5.69
N LEU A 219 -15.13 26.14 -4.87
CA LEU A 219 -13.99 26.03 -3.94
C LEU A 219 -12.72 25.54 -4.64
N PHE A 220 -12.83 24.90 -5.80
CA PHE A 220 -11.71 24.26 -6.50
C PHE A 220 -11.49 24.83 -7.93
N ILE A 221 -11.99 26.03 -8.22
CA ILE A 221 -11.59 26.86 -9.36
C ILE A 221 -10.55 27.86 -8.86
#